data_4d31039f250fa294e6cdae3a87b3b2af
#
_entry.id   4d31039f250fa294e6cdae3a87b3b2af
#
_cell.length_a   1.000
_cell.length_b   1.000
_cell.length_c   1.000
_cell.angle_alpha   90.00
_cell.angle_beta   90.00
_cell.angle_gamma   90.00
#
_symmetry.space_group_name_H-M   'P 1'
#
loop_
_entity.id
_entity.type
_entity.pdbx_description
1 polymer ?
#
loop_
_entity_poly.entity_id
_entity_poly.type
_entity_poly.pdbx_seq_one_letter_code
_entity_poly.pdbx_strand_id
1 'polypeptide(L)'
;LYKGYTIQPYSPAAGTGLSTHELNQPGCYRDVKDTTVVGQFRIRDPKPEMEGWGTPYFLAWTTTPWTLPSNTALCVGPKIDYVAVRTWNGYTGEKMTVVLAKALLYAHFNKKAEGIALEEYKPGDKLIPFQVVGEYKGPELVGMHYEQLLPWVKPVETDADGNWHDASEKAFRVIPGDYVTVEDGTG
;
A
#
# COMPACT_ATOMS: atom_id res chain seq x y z
N LEU A 1 -23.86 -30.99 23.57
CA LEU A 1 -23.76 -30.63 22.14
C LEU A 1 -24.09 -29.14 21.99
N TYR A 2 -23.29 -28.43 21.25
CA TYR A 2 -23.54 -27.03 20.87
C TYR A 2 -23.39 -26.87 19.34
N LYS A 3 -24.09 -25.92 18.77
CA LYS A 3 -24.01 -25.58 17.36
C LYS A 3 -22.95 -24.46 17.22
N GLY A 4 -21.96 -24.65 16.35
CA GLY A 4 -20.91 -23.69 16.08
C GLY A 4 -20.68 -23.54 14.58
N TYR A 5 -19.92 -22.52 14.21
CA TYR A 5 -19.49 -22.27 12.84
C TYR A 5 -17.97 -22.34 12.79
N THR A 6 -17.45 -22.93 11.71
CA THR A 6 -16.00 -22.93 11.42
C THR A 6 -15.77 -22.50 9.98
N ILE A 7 -14.65 -21.82 9.72
CA ILE A 7 -14.22 -21.51 8.36
C ILE A 7 -13.43 -22.71 7.84
N GLN A 8 -13.80 -23.19 6.66
CA GLN A 8 -13.15 -24.30 6.00
C GLN A 8 -12.91 -23.95 4.53
N PRO A 9 -11.71 -24.21 3.98
CA PRO A 9 -11.47 -24.11 2.55
C PRO A 9 -12.43 -25.00 1.77
N TYR A 10 -12.90 -24.52 0.63
CA TYR A 10 -13.85 -25.20 -0.24
C TYR A 10 -13.29 -25.35 -1.64
N SER A 11 -13.35 -26.55 -2.21
CA SER A 11 -12.97 -26.80 -3.59
C SER A 11 -14.20 -26.76 -4.50
N PRO A 12 -14.37 -25.76 -5.37
CA PRO A 12 -15.46 -25.72 -6.33
C PRO A 12 -15.40 -26.90 -7.32
N ALA A 13 -14.20 -27.35 -7.68
CA ALA A 13 -14.01 -28.44 -8.63
C ALA A 13 -14.41 -29.80 -8.05
N ALA A 14 -14.15 -30.03 -6.75
CA ALA A 14 -14.55 -31.26 -6.06
C ALA A 14 -15.96 -31.15 -5.44
N GLY A 15 -16.53 -29.96 -5.33
CA GLY A 15 -17.85 -29.71 -4.73
C GLY A 15 -17.91 -29.95 -3.22
N THR A 16 -16.76 -29.88 -2.52
CA THR A 16 -16.69 -30.22 -1.09
C THR A 16 -15.74 -29.31 -0.32
N GLY A 17 -15.94 -29.22 1.00
CA GLY A 17 -14.99 -28.64 1.93
C GLY A 17 -13.74 -29.51 2.05
N LEU A 18 -12.59 -28.86 2.26
CA LEU A 18 -11.30 -29.53 2.40
C LEU A 18 -10.86 -29.54 3.87
N SER A 19 -10.45 -30.70 4.36
CA SER A 19 -9.86 -30.86 5.68
C SER A 19 -8.41 -30.38 5.72
N THR A 20 -7.90 -30.10 6.91
CA THR A 20 -6.49 -29.79 7.13
C THR A 20 -5.55 -30.90 6.61
N HIS A 21 -5.98 -32.17 6.73
CA HIS A 21 -5.23 -33.30 6.24
C HIS A 21 -5.08 -33.28 4.71
N GLU A 22 -6.16 -32.99 3.99
CA GLU A 22 -6.16 -32.86 2.52
C GLU A 22 -5.27 -31.72 2.05
N LEU A 23 -5.28 -30.58 2.78
CA LEU A 23 -4.44 -29.43 2.46
C LEU A 23 -2.94 -29.66 2.74
N ASN A 24 -2.58 -30.64 3.57
CA ASN A 24 -1.21 -30.97 3.90
C ASN A 24 -0.64 -32.14 3.07
N GLN A 25 -1.37 -32.65 2.08
CA GLN A 25 -0.87 -33.70 1.20
C GLN A 25 0.24 -33.17 0.28
N PRO A 26 1.26 -34.00 -0.05
CA PRO A 26 2.28 -33.63 -1.03
C PRO A 26 1.65 -33.23 -2.38
N GLY A 27 2.09 -32.08 -2.92
CA GLY A 27 1.61 -31.58 -4.21
C GLY A 27 0.28 -30.81 -4.17
N CYS A 28 -0.29 -30.53 -2.98
CA CYS A 28 -1.47 -29.69 -2.84
C CYS A 28 -1.19 -28.22 -3.20
N TYR A 29 0.04 -27.77 -3.00
CA TYR A 29 0.48 -26.40 -3.31
C TYR A 29 1.40 -26.40 -4.52
N ARG A 30 1.27 -25.37 -5.33
CA ARG A 30 2.13 -25.11 -6.50
C ARG A 30 2.47 -23.64 -6.52
N ASP A 31 3.69 -23.34 -6.90
CA ASP A 31 4.08 -21.96 -7.19
C ASP A 31 3.33 -21.47 -8.42
N VAL A 32 2.68 -20.32 -8.29
CA VAL A 32 1.99 -19.63 -9.38
C VAL A 32 2.55 -18.23 -9.52
N LYS A 33 2.66 -17.76 -10.76
CA LYS A 33 3.03 -16.38 -11.05
C LYS A 33 1.77 -15.53 -10.94
N ASP A 34 1.80 -14.53 -10.06
CA ASP A 34 0.71 -13.62 -9.88
C ASP A 34 1.17 -12.17 -10.05
N THR A 35 0.21 -11.26 -10.21
CA THR A 35 0.48 -9.83 -10.42
C THR A 35 0.31 -9.08 -9.10
N THR A 36 1.36 -8.39 -8.69
CA THR A 36 1.32 -7.48 -7.56
C THR A 36 1.31 -6.02 -8.05
N VAL A 37 0.79 -5.11 -7.24
CA VAL A 37 0.68 -3.70 -7.59
C VAL A 37 1.18 -2.83 -6.44
N VAL A 38 1.95 -1.79 -6.77
CA VAL A 38 2.24 -0.68 -5.86
C VAL A 38 1.31 0.48 -6.23
N GLY A 39 0.34 0.75 -5.39
CA GLY A 39 -0.57 1.89 -5.54
C GLY A 39 0.10 3.19 -5.08
N GLN A 40 -0.20 4.28 -5.78
CA GLN A 40 0.24 5.64 -5.46
C GLN A 40 -0.96 6.43 -4.93
N PHE A 41 -1.03 6.62 -3.62
CA PHE A 41 -2.15 7.30 -2.94
C PHE A 41 -1.78 8.76 -2.69
N ARG A 42 -2.38 9.68 -3.44
CA ARG A 42 -2.09 11.10 -3.35
C ARG A 42 -2.37 11.65 -1.96
N ILE A 43 -1.37 12.26 -1.34
CA ILE A 43 -1.47 12.87 -0.01
C ILE A 43 -2.23 14.19 -0.12
N ARG A 44 -3.21 14.42 0.77
CA ARG A 44 -4.04 15.65 0.79
C ARG A 44 -3.42 16.74 1.64
N ASP A 45 -2.78 16.36 2.73
CA ASP A 45 -2.17 17.20 3.76
C ASP A 45 -0.67 16.87 3.92
N PRO A 46 0.14 17.10 2.86
CA PRO A 46 1.56 16.76 2.90
C PRO A 46 2.32 17.57 3.94
N LYS A 47 3.38 16.97 4.50
CA LYS A 47 4.32 17.70 5.34
C LYS A 47 5.20 18.63 4.48
N PRO A 48 5.73 19.73 5.02
CA PRO A 48 6.51 20.73 4.25
C PRO A 48 7.64 20.13 3.40
N GLU A 49 8.33 19.10 3.90
CA GLU A 49 9.42 18.45 3.19
C GLU A 49 8.97 17.67 1.95
N MET A 50 7.70 17.24 1.94
CA MET A 50 7.08 16.51 0.84
C MET A 50 6.65 17.43 -0.30
N GLU A 51 6.56 18.73 -0.04
CA GLU A 51 6.14 19.74 -1.01
C GLU A 51 7.28 20.21 -1.90
N GLY A 52 6.95 20.94 -2.97
CA GLY A 52 7.91 21.62 -3.84
C GLY A 52 8.56 20.74 -4.92
N TRP A 53 8.23 19.44 -4.98
CA TRP A 53 8.75 18.52 -6.00
C TRP A 53 7.66 17.61 -6.58
N GLY A 54 6.70 18.18 -7.27
CA GLY A 54 5.60 17.40 -7.86
C GLY A 54 4.59 16.93 -6.82
N THR A 55 3.81 15.92 -7.17
CA THR A 55 2.72 15.41 -6.32
C THR A 55 3.24 14.43 -5.27
N PRO A 56 2.86 14.60 -3.98
CA PRO A 56 3.22 13.66 -2.92
C PRO A 56 2.25 12.46 -2.88
N TYR A 57 2.82 11.25 -2.70
CA TYR A 57 2.07 9.98 -2.62
C TYR A 57 2.55 9.10 -1.47
N PHE A 58 1.65 8.41 -0.81
CA PHE A 58 1.99 7.17 -0.11
C PHE A 58 2.09 6.03 -1.11
N LEU A 59 3.09 5.17 -0.96
CA LEU A 59 3.17 3.91 -1.67
C LEU A 59 2.57 2.80 -0.81
N ALA A 60 1.66 2.01 -1.39
CA ALA A 60 1.16 0.81 -0.73
C ALA A 60 1.12 -0.36 -1.72
N TRP A 61 1.70 -1.47 -1.29
CA TRP A 61 1.80 -2.69 -2.09
C TRP A 61 0.65 -3.65 -1.77
N THR A 62 0.18 -4.35 -2.79
CA THR A 62 -0.83 -5.40 -2.64
C THR A 62 -0.63 -6.54 -3.63
N THR A 63 -0.90 -7.76 -3.17
CA THR A 63 -1.02 -8.97 -4.01
C THR A 63 -2.45 -9.17 -4.52
N THR A 64 -3.41 -8.37 -4.06
CA THR A 64 -4.84 -8.48 -4.39
C THR A 64 -5.39 -7.16 -4.96
N PRO A 65 -4.92 -6.72 -6.15
CA PRO A 65 -5.25 -5.39 -6.69
C PRO A 65 -6.75 -5.16 -6.92
N TRP A 66 -7.53 -6.21 -7.06
CA TRP A 66 -9.00 -6.13 -7.19
C TRP A 66 -9.72 -5.65 -5.93
N THR A 67 -9.04 -5.60 -4.78
CA THR A 67 -9.58 -5.03 -3.54
C THR A 67 -9.39 -3.52 -3.41
N LEU A 68 -8.55 -2.89 -4.26
CA LEU A 68 -8.24 -1.46 -4.20
C LEU A 68 -9.46 -0.53 -4.29
N PRO A 69 -10.55 -0.84 -5.04
CA PRO A 69 -11.76 0.00 -5.02
C PRO A 69 -12.40 0.14 -3.63
N SER A 70 -12.20 -0.85 -2.75
CA SER A 70 -12.72 -0.86 -1.37
C SER A 70 -11.68 -0.40 -0.34
N ASN A 71 -10.53 0.16 -0.76
CA ASN A 71 -9.55 0.70 0.18
C ASN A 71 -10.12 1.92 0.89
N THR A 72 -10.06 1.91 2.23
CA THR A 72 -10.55 3.00 3.09
C THR A 72 -9.51 3.52 4.08
N ALA A 73 -8.38 2.81 4.24
CA ALA A 73 -7.28 3.24 5.10
C ALA A 73 -5.95 2.68 4.59
N LEU A 74 -4.85 3.38 4.89
CA LEU A 74 -3.49 2.87 4.80
C LEU A 74 -2.95 2.62 6.20
N CYS A 75 -2.16 1.57 6.37
CA CYS A 75 -1.57 1.23 7.67
C CYS A 75 -0.08 1.53 7.69
N VAL A 76 0.42 2.02 8.82
CA VAL A 76 1.85 2.18 9.09
C VAL A 76 2.24 1.44 10.35
N GLY A 77 3.42 0.84 10.36
CA GLY A 77 3.96 0.16 11.54
C GLY A 77 4.44 1.18 12.58
N PRO A 78 3.98 1.13 13.85
CA PRO A 78 4.37 2.11 14.87
C PRO A 78 5.87 2.15 15.17
N LYS A 79 6.58 1.05 14.88
CA LYS A 79 8.04 0.92 15.12
C LYS A 79 8.87 1.03 13.85
N ILE A 80 8.23 1.28 12.70
CA ILE A 80 8.88 1.35 11.40
C ILE A 80 9.26 2.79 11.10
N ASP A 81 10.44 2.96 10.50
CA ASP A 81 10.92 4.23 9.97
C ASP A 81 10.51 4.37 8.51
N TYR A 82 10.00 5.54 8.15
CA TYR A 82 9.55 5.90 6.80
C TYR A 82 10.38 7.05 6.26
N VAL A 83 10.49 7.10 4.94
CA VAL A 83 11.20 8.18 4.24
C VAL A 83 10.31 8.81 3.18
N ALA A 84 10.42 10.13 3.04
CA ALA A 84 9.92 10.85 1.89
C ALA A 84 11.04 11.00 0.86
N VAL A 85 10.76 10.61 -0.38
CA VAL A 85 11.73 10.50 -1.46
C VAL A 85 11.25 11.30 -2.66
N ARG A 86 11.98 12.32 -3.07
CA ARG A 86 11.79 13.02 -4.33
C ARG A 86 12.36 12.21 -5.47
N THR A 87 11.59 12.06 -6.53
CA THR A 87 11.98 11.27 -7.70
C THR A 87 11.12 11.64 -8.92
N TRP A 88 11.23 10.84 -9.95
CA TRP A 88 10.43 10.93 -11.16
C TRP A 88 9.62 9.66 -11.35
N ASN A 89 8.42 9.79 -11.88
CA ASN A 89 7.65 8.64 -12.34
C ASN A 89 8.24 8.13 -13.66
N GLY A 90 8.79 6.92 -13.65
CA GLY A 90 9.45 6.33 -14.81
C GLY A 90 8.53 6.06 -16.01
N TYR A 91 7.20 6.06 -15.79
CA TYR A 91 6.22 5.84 -16.86
C TYR A 91 5.69 7.14 -17.45
N THR A 92 5.39 8.12 -16.59
CA THR A 92 4.80 9.41 -17.04
C THR A 92 5.85 10.50 -17.23
N GLY A 93 7.03 10.37 -16.62
CA GLY A 93 8.06 11.40 -16.60
C GLY A 93 7.74 12.58 -15.68
N GLU A 94 6.73 12.47 -14.82
CA GLU A 94 6.32 13.52 -13.90
C GLU A 94 7.14 13.47 -12.61
N LYS A 95 7.35 14.66 -12.03
CA LYS A 95 7.96 14.81 -10.70
C LYS A 95 7.00 14.30 -9.63
N MET A 96 7.52 13.53 -8.68
CA MET A 96 6.74 13.06 -7.53
C MET A 96 7.59 12.93 -6.27
N THR A 97 6.93 13.05 -5.12
CA THR A 97 7.51 12.68 -3.83
C THR A 97 6.77 11.46 -3.31
N VAL A 98 7.47 10.41 -2.92
CA VAL A 98 6.83 9.18 -2.44
C VAL A 98 7.26 8.85 -1.02
N VAL A 99 6.33 8.31 -0.23
CA VAL A 99 6.56 7.86 1.14
C VAL A 99 6.50 6.35 1.19
N LEU A 100 7.53 5.72 1.75
CA LEU A 100 7.65 4.27 1.94
C LEU A 100 8.54 3.96 3.14
N ALA A 101 8.54 2.70 3.61
CA ALA A 101 9.44 2.28 4.68
C ALA A 101 10.92 2.42 4.28
N LYS A 102 11.72 3.01 5.16
CA LYS A 102 13.16 3.25 4.95
C LYS A 102 13.92 1.97 4.63
N ALA A 103 13.57 0.87 5.29
CA ALA A 103 14.21 -0.43 5.09
C ALA A 103 14.00 -0.99 3.66
N LEU A 104 12.93 -0.57 2.99
CA LEU A 104 12.57 -1.02 1.63
C LEU A 104 12.99 -0.02 0.54
N LEU A 105 13.69 1.06 0.90
CA LEU A 105 14.12 2.09 -0.05
C LEU A 105 14.82 1.47 -1.28
N TYR A 106 15.80 0.62 -1.06
CA TYR A 106 16.59 0.02 -2.16
C TYR A 106 15.92 -1.18 -2.85
N ALA A 107 14.76 -1.62 -2.36
CA ALA A 107 13.90 -2.55 -3.11
C ALA A 107 13.14 -1.82 -4.23
N HIS A 108 12.84 -0.54 -4.03
CA HIS A 108 12.12 0.30 -4.99
C HIS A 108 13.02 1.24 -5.80
N PHE A 109 14.17 1.62 -5.25
CA PHE A 109 15.12 2.57 -5.88
C PHE A 109 16.46 1.90 -6.12
N ASN A 110 17.01 2.12 -7.32
CA ASN A 110 18.31 1.57 -7.65
C ASN A 110 19.40 2.36 -6.91
N LYS A 111 20.18 1.70 -6.06
CA LYS A 111 21.27 2.31 -5.30
C LYS A 111 22.28 3.07 -6.17
N LYS A 112 22.47 2.67 -7.44
CA LYS A 112 23.36 3.36 -8.38
C LYS A 112 22.84 4.74 -8.79
N ALA A 113 21.57 5.03 -8.56
CA ALA A 113 20.97 6.33 -8.85
C ALA A 113 21.04 7.28 -7.65
N GLU A 114 21.53 6.81 -6.49
CA GLU A 114 21.76 7.62 -5.31
C GLU A 114 22.86 8.66 -5.58
N GLY A 115 22.59 9.92 -5.27
CA GLY A 115 23.53 11.02 -5.49
C GLY A 115 23.53 11.61 -6.91
N ILE A 116 22.75 11.05 -7.86
CA ILE A 116 22.50 11.69 -9.15
C ILE A 116 21.54 12.86 -8.91
N ALA A 117 21.85 14.02 -9.49
CA ALA A 117 20.97 15.19 -9.37
C ALA A 117 19.62 14.92 -10.04
N LEU A 118 18.53 15.33 -9.36
CA LEU A 118 17.17 15.07 -9.86
C LEU A 118 16.94 15.69 -11.26
N GLU A 119 17.61 16.82 -11.54
CA GLU A 119 17.51 17.57 -12.80
C GLU A 119 18.23 16.88 -13.97
N GLU A 120 19.07 15.90 -13.71
CA GLU A 120 19.77 15.15 -14.76
C GLU A 120 18.87 14.11 -15.44
N TYR A 121 17.72 13.78 -14.85
CA TYR A 121 16.79 12.79 -15.40
C TYR A 121 16.21 13.24 -16.74
N LYS A 122 16.21 12.29 -17.69
CA LYS A 122 15.52 12.43 -18.97
C LYS A 122 14.51 11.29 -19.14
N PRO A 123 13.30 11.56 -19.67
CA PRO A 123 12.34 10.52 -19.95
C PRO A 123 12.94 9.37 -20.77
N GLY A 124 12.81 8.15 -20.25
CA GLY A 124 13.40 6.95 -20.87
C GLY A 124 14.72 6.48 -20.25
N ASP A 125 15.31 7.23 -19.33
CA ASP A 125 16.51 6.81 -18.59
C ASP A 125 16.16 5.58 -17.71
N LYS A 126 17.07 4.59 -17.73
CA LYS A 126 16.92 3.37 -16.91
C LYS A 126 17.22 3.61 -15.43
N LEU A 127 18.04 4.62 -15.12
CA LEU A 127 18.38 5.02 -13.76
C LEU A 127 17.60 6.28 -13.43
N ILE A 128 16.61 6.15 -12.56
CA ILE A 128 15.77 7.26 -12.12
C ILE A 128 16.40 7.81 -10.83
N PRO A 129 16.88 9.06 -10.82
CA PRO A 129 17.48 9.67 -9.64
C PRO A 129 16.46 9.85 -8.54
N PHE A 130 16.91 9.79 -7.31
CA PHE A 130 16.08 9.99 -6.14
C PHE A 130 16.86 10.71 -5.02
N GLN A 131 16.12 11.39 -4.16
CA GLN A 131 16.67 12.10 -3.01
C GLN A 131 15.73 11.91 -1.80
N VAL A 132 16.26 11.40 -0.70
CA VAL A 132 15.53 11.38 0.58
C VAL A 132 15.48 12.80 1.14
N VAL A 133 14.29 13.30 1.42
CA VAL A 133 14.02 14.68 1.88
C VAL A 133 13.38 14.75 3.25
N GLY A 134 12.91 13.64 3.78
CA GLY A 134 12.32 13.56 5.12
C GLY A 134 12.39 12.15 5.68
N GLU A 135 12.52 12.04 7.00
CA GLU A 135 12.45 10.78 7.74
C GLU A 135 11.39 10.91 8.84
N TYR A 136 10.56 9.89 8.99
CA TYR A 136 9.42 9.88 9.91
C TYR A 136 9.32 8.55 10.63
N LYS A 137 8.86 8.58 11.88
CA LYS A 137 8.35 7.38 12.54
C LYS A 137 6.90 7.11 12.12
N GLY A 138 6.47 5.85 12.12
CA GLY A 138 5.09 5.52 11.77
C GLY A 138 4.03 6.39 12.47
N PRO A 139 4.10 6.63 13.80
CA PRO A 139 3.14 7.50 14.49
C PRO A 139 3.06 8.94 13.96
N GLU A 140 4.10 9.46 13.33
CA GLU A 140 4.11 10.82 12.76
C GLU A 140 3.31 10.93 11.45
N LEU A 141 3.02 9.79 10.82
CA LEU A 141 2.21 9.70 9.60
C LEU A 141 0.74 9.38 9.91
N VAL A 142 0.44 8.90 11.12
CA VAL A 142 -0.94 8.57 11.54
C VAL A 142 -1.82 9.81 11.51
N GLY A 143 -3.02 9.66 10.93
CA GLY A 143 -3.99 10.73 10.77
C GLY A 143 -3.85 11.53 9.48
N MET A 144 -2.74 11.42 8.74
CA MET A 144 -2.61 12.06 7.42
C MET A 144 -3.65 11.47 6.46
N HIS A 145 -4.20 12.33 5.58
CA HIS A 145 -5.24 11.95 4.62
C HIS A 145 -4.68 11.79 3.22
N TYR A 146 -5.35 10.94 2.45
CA TYR A 146 -5.04 10.75 1.04
C TYR A 146 -6.33 10.76 0.19
N GLU A 147 -6.19 10.94 -1.10
CA GLU A 147 -7.30 10.84 -2.05
C GLU A 147 -7.64 9.38 -2.32
N GLN A 148 -8.93 9.04 -2.41
CA GLN A 148 -9.36 7.70 -2.80
C GLN A 148 -8.74 7.33 -4.15
N LEU A 149 -8.03 6.20 -4.20
CA LEU A 149 -7.29 5.77 -5.39
C LEU A 149 -8.23 5.48 -6.57
N LEU A 150 -9.32 4.74 -6.29
CA LEU A 150 -10.33 4.35 -7.29
C LEU A 150 -11.71 4.76 -6.76
N PRO A 151 -12.24 5.94 -7.13
CA PRO A 151 -13.46 6.51 -6.54
C PRO A 151 -14.75 5.90 -7.13
N TRP A 152 -14.76 4.59 -7.33
CA TRP A 152 -15.91 3.88 -7.92
C TRP A 152 -16.99 3.54 -6.89
N VAL A 153 -16.58 3.36 -5.62
CA VAL A 153 -17.49 3.03 -4.51
C VAL A 153 -17.20 3.99 -3.37
N LYS A 154 -18.25 4.59 -2.82
CA LYS A 154 -18.14 5.42 -1.62
C LYS A 154 -18.16 4.54 -0.37
N PRO A 155 -17.34 4.84 0.64
CA PRO A 155 -17.47 4.19 1.94
C PRO A 155 -18.78 4.62 2.60
N VAL A 156 -19.46 3.67 3.22
CA VAL A 156 -20.69 3.91 3.94
C VAL A 156 -20.61 3.29 5.34
N GLU A 157 -21.30 3.88 6.29
CA GLU A 157 -21.56 3.30 7.59
C GLU A 157 -23.05 3.09 7.77
N THR A 158 -23.42 2.12 8.59
CA THR A 158 -24.82 1.81 8.89
C THR A 158 -25.12 2.21 10.32
N ASP A 159 -26.18 2.99 10.54
CA ASP A 159 -26.65 3.35 11.86
C ASP A 159 -27.41 2.18 12.56
N ALA A 160 -27.85 2.41 13.78
CA ALA A 160 -28.58 1.41 14.57
C ALA A 160 -29.92 1.00 13.94
N ASP A 161 -30.49 1.86 13.10
CA ASP A 161 -31.77 1.64 12.42
C ASP A 161 -31.57 0.98 11.03
N GLY A 162 -30.31 0.74 10.62
CA GLY A 162 -29.96 0.12 9.35
C GLY A 162 -29.86 1.09 8.17
N ASN A 163 -29.91 2.40 8.38
CA ASN A 163 -29.75 3.40 7.31
C ASN A 163 -28.26 3.60 6.97
N TRP A 164 -27.98 3.83 5.71
CA TRP A 164 -26.63 4.06 5.20
C TRP A 164 -26.28 5.55 5.16
N HIS A 165 -25.11 5.88 5.67
CA HIS A 165 -24.56 7.24 5.69
C HIS A 165 -23.19 7.25 5.01
N ASP A 166 -22.87 8.33 4.28
CA ASP A 166 -21.55 8.53 3.67
C ASP A 166 -20.49 8.64 4.78
N ALA A 167 -19.49 7.77 4.73
CA ALA A 167 -18.38 7.69 5.69
C ALA A 167 -17.05 8.21 5.10
N SER A 168 -17.07 8.94 3.99
CA SER A 168 -15.87 9.46 3.32
C SER A 168 -15.02 10.36 4.22
N GLU A 169 -15.65 11.09 5.13
CA GLU A 169 -14.96 11.95 6.13
C GLU A 169 -14.12 11.12 7.13
N LYS A 170 -14.52 9.87 7.38
CA LYS A 170 -13.85 8.95 8.33
C LYS A 170 -12.82 8.05 7.65
N ALA A 171 -12.88 7.96 6.33
CA ALA A 171 -12.04 7.11 5.51
C ALA A 171 -10.80 7.85 4.97
N PHE A 172 -10.00 7.15 4.17
CA PHE A 172 -8.86 7.68 3.42
C PHE A 172 -7.80 8.37 4.26
N ARG A 173 -7.48 7.75 5.40
CA ARG A 173 -6.45 8.21 6.33
C ARG A 173 -5.48 7.11 6.68
N VAL A 174 -4.31 7.51 7.16
CA VAL A 174 -3.29 6.60 7.68
C VAL A 174 -3.65 6.21 9.12
N ILE A 175 -3.61 4.93 9.42
CA ILE A 175 -3.85 4.36 10.75
C ILE A 175 -2.65 3.49 11.20
N PRO A 176 -2.44 3.31 12.51
CA PRO A 176 -1.40 2.40 12.99
C PRO A 176 -1.82 0.93 12.83
N GLY A 177 -0.85 0.06 12.54
CA GLY A 177 -1.06 -1.39 12.49
C GLY A 177 0.18 -2.14 12.95
N ASP A 178 0.10 -2.87 14.07
CA ASP A 178 1.22 -3.62 14.63
C ASP A 178 1.64 -4.82 13.75
N TYR A 179 0.80 -5.21 12.79
CA TYR A 179 1.05 -6.31 11.85
C TYR A 179 1.86 -5.89 10.62
N VAL A 180 2.12 -4.59 10.43
CA VAL A 180 2.92 -4.09 9.30
C VAL A 180 4.36 -4.54 9.47
N THR A 181 4.93 -5.12 8.39
CA THR A 181 6.32 -5.59 8.34
C THR A 181 7.11 -4.90 7.23
N VAL A 182 8.42 -5.08 7.24
CA VAL A 182 9.35 -4.59 6.20
C VAL A 182 10.03 -5.74 5.46
N GLU A 183 9.44 -6.94 5.49
CA GLU A 183 9.95 -8.10 4.77
C GLU A 183 9.66 -8.00 3.28
N ASP A 184 8.47 -7.48 2.94
CA ASP A 184 8.01 -7.29 1.57
C ASP A 184 7.25 -5.96 1.41
N GLY A 185 6.97 -5.58 0.15
CA GLY A 185 6.11 -4.48 -0.21
C GLY A 185 6.72 -3.10 -0.02
N THR A 186 6.00 -2.23 0.67
CA THR A 186 6.37 -0.81 0.90
C THR A 186 6.45 -0.45 2.40
N GLY A 187 6.06 -1.38 3.29
CA GLY A 187 6.03 -1.22 4.73
C GLY A 187 4.80 -0.52 5.27
#